data_03a548ae9cb656b2a7e52156a53d5dba
#
_entry.id   03a548ae9cb656b2a7e52156a53d5dba
#
_cell.length_a   1.000
_cell.length_b   1.000
_cell.length_c   1.000
_cell.angle_alpha   90.00
_cell.angle_beta   90.00
_cell.angle_gamma   90.00
#
_symmetry.space_group_name_H-M   'P 1'
#
loop_
_entity.id
_entity.type
_entity.pdbx_description
1 polymer ?
#
loop_
_entity_poly.entity_id
_entity_poly.type
_entity_poly.pdbx_seq_one_letter_code
_entity_poly.pdbx_strand_id
1 'polypeptide(L)'
;IIPAMLNAAARIDLPSVIVTAGPCFAQIKPNESKELRQRFLRGEITERQLIEGTLKYYTGPGVCPFLGTANTMGALCESLGMMLPGSSLIPSSTSMRRFSARESGSTVMKLVEQQIRPSQIITKEALENTVTLLSAIGGSLNAMIHLPALAAELGLELDWDDIAKITSKTPVLCGIVPNGNLTAVDLHYAGGIPAVMKELRDKLHGECLNVCGLSLGEILEQ
;
A
#
# COMPACT_ATOMS: atom_id res chain seq x y z
N ILE A 1 -9.86 -7.72 2.01
CA ILE A 1 -9.12 -8.60 2.94
C ILE A 1 -8.16 -7.77 3.80
N ILE A 2 -7.26 -6.94 3.22
CA ILE A 2 -6.25 -6.19 3.98
C ILE A 2 -6.85 -5.34 5.11
N PRO A 3 -7.88 -4.49 4.88
CA PRO A 3 -8.49 -3.72 5.97
C PRO A 3 -9.05 -4.59 7.09
N ALA A 4 -9.67 -5.72 6.76
CA ALA A 4 -10.23 -6.62 7.76
C ALA A 4 -9.14 -7.26 8.64
N MET A 5 -8.01 -7.65 8.04
CA MET A 5 -6.87 -8.20 8.79
C MET A 5 -6.21 -7.13 9.68
N LEU A 6 -6.12 -5.91 9.18
CA LEU A 6 -5.57 -4.78 9.93
C LEU A 6 -6.46 -4.44 11.14
N ASN A 7 -7.79 -4.36 10.94
CA ASN A 7 -8.75 -4.15 12.04
C ASN A 7 -8.72 -5.30 13.04
N ALA A 8 -8.57 -6.56 12.58
CA ALA A 8 -8.44 -7.71 13.47
C ALA A 8 -7.17 -7.62 14.32
N ALA A 9 -6.04 -7.24 13.73
CA ALA A 9 -4.78 -7.04 14.46
C ALA A 9 -4.91 -5.92 15.49
N ALA A 10 -5.55 -4.80 15.12
CA ALA A 10 -5.83 -3.68 16.04
C ALA A 10 -6.73 -4.11 17.22
N ARG A 11 -7.82 -4.85 16.94
CA ARG A 11 -8.78 -5.32 17.94
C ARG A 11 -8.17 -6.30 18.93
N ILE A 12 -7.36 -7.25 18.44
CA ILE A 12 -6.74 -8.30 19.27
C ILE A 12 -5.55 -7.72 20.07
N ASP A 13 -4.92 -6.70 19.52
CA ASP A 13 -3.76 -5.99 20.07
C ASP A 13 -2.60 -6.91 20.50
N LEU A 14 -2.35 -7.93 19.72
CA LEU A 14 -1.17 -8.80 19.86
C LEU A 14 -0.09 -8.42 18.85
N PRO A 15 1.20 -8.63 19.17
CA PRO A 15 2.30 -8.41 18.23
C PRO A 15 2.00 -8.99 16.85
N SER A 16 1.97 -8.17 15.83
CA SER A 16 1.49 -8.54 14.51
C SER A 16 2.31 -7.86 13.40
N VAL A 17 2.53 -8.58 12.29
CA VAL A 17 3.11 -8.04 11.05
C VAL A 17 2.19 -8.41 9.90
N ILE A 18 1.78 -7.42 9.12
CA ILE A 18 0.96 -7.65 7.92
C ILE A 18 1.86 -8.00 6.73
N VAL A 19 1.48 -9.04 5.99
CA VAL A 19 2.15 -9.45 4.75
C VAL A 19 1.09 -9.50 3.64
N THR A 20 1.29 -8.69 2.59
CA THR A 20 0.38 -8.67 1.44
C THR A 20 0.87 -9.57 0.31
N ALA A 21 -0.01 -9.93 -0.62
CA ALA A 21 0.36 -10.70 -1.80
C ALA A 21 1.28 -9.90 -2.75
N GLY A 22 1.10 -8.58 -2.82
CA GLY A 22 1.76 -7.71 -3.79
C GLY A 22 1.13 -7.77 -5.18
N PRO A 23 1.49 -6.83 -6.08
CA PRO A 23 0.96 -6.74 -7.43
C PRO A 23 1.44 -7.89 -8.31
N CYS A 24 0.63 -8.30 -9.30
CA CYS A 24 1.10 -9.14 -10.40
C CYS A 24 1.90 -8.29 -11.41
N PHE A 25 2.77 -8.96 -12.17
CA PHE A 25 3.41 -8.33 -13.33
C PHE A 25 2.41 -8.06 -14.45
N ALA A 26 2.70 -7.04 -15.26
CA ALA A 26 2.02 -6.78 -16.52
C ALA A 26 3.05 -6.74 -17.65
N GLN A 27 2.77 -7.43 -18.78
CA GLN A 27 3.62 -7.41 -19.97
C GLN A 27 3.24 -6.27 -20.94
N ILE A 28 2.04 -5.70 -20.76
CA ILE A 28 1.56 -4.55 -21.51
C ILE A 28 1.23 -3.40 -20.57
N LYS A 29 1.29 -2.19 -21.08
CA LYS A 29 0.96 -1.00 -20.31
C LYS A 29 -0.54 -0.90 -20.03
N PRO A 30 -0.94 -0.21 -18.96
CA PRO A 30 -2.36 -0.01 -18.62
C PRO A 30 -3.20 0.59 -19.76
N ASN A 31 -2.65 1.54 -20.51
CA ASN A 31 -3.35 2.15 -21.64
C ASN A 31 -3.59 1.14 -22.79
N GLU A 32 -2.65 0.23 -23.04
CA GLU A 32 -2.83 -0.84 -24.03
C GLU A 32 -3.95 -1.80 -23.62
N SER A 33 -4.02 -2.16 -22.34
CA SER A 33 -5.12 -2.98 -21.79
C SER A 33 -6.48 -2.28 -21.92
N LYS A 34 -6.54 -0.97 -21.70
CA LYS A 34 -7.75 -0.16 -21.91
C LYS A 34 -8.17 -0.12 -23.38
N GLU A 35 -7.20 0.08 -24.28
CA GLU A 35 -7.42 0.11 -25.73
C GLU A 35 -7.97 -1.23 -26.25
N LEU A 36 -7.45 -2.36 -25.78
CA LEU A 36 -7.98 -3.69 -26.14
C LEU A 36 -9.48 -3.81 -25.88
N ARG A 37 -9.95 -3.34 -24.72
CA ARG A 37 -11.38 -3.37 -24.38
C ARG A 37 -12.21 -2.46 -25.31
N GLN A 38 -11.69 -1.27 -25.64
CA GLN A 38 -12.36 -0.34 -26.53
C GLN A 38 -12.45 -0.92 -27.96
N ARG A 39 -11.38 -1.54 -28.46
CA ARG A 39 -11.36 -2.21 -29.76
C ARG A 39 -12.35 -3.35 -29.83
N PHE A 40 -12.48 -4.14 -28.77
CA PHE A 40 -13.48 -5.20 -28.68
C PHE A 40 -14.91 -4.63 -28.73
N LEU A 41 -15.19 -3.56 -27.97
CA LEU A 41 -16.51 -2.91 -27.98
C LEU A 41 -16.86 -2.30 -29.35
N ARG A 42 -15.87 -1.89 -30.14
CA ARG A 42 -16.05 -1.41 -31.50
C ARG A 42 -16.12 -2.55 -32.56
N GLY A 43 -15.99 -3.81 -32.14
CA GLY A 43 -16.01 -4.96 -33.04
C GLY A 43 -14.74 -5.13 -33.89
N GLU A 44 -13.64 -4.46 -33.52
CA GLU A 44 -12.38 -4.49 -34.27
C GLU A 44 -11.51 -5.73 -33.96
N ILE A 45 -11.75 -6.38 -32.83
CA ILE A 45 -11.06 -7.59 -32.40
C ILE A 45 -12.07 -8.63 -31.91
N THR A 46 -11.67 -9.90 -31.98
CA THR A 46 -12.46 -11.02 -31.48
C THR A 46 -12.35 -11.18 -29.98
N GLU A 47 -13.29 -11.90 -29.36
CA GLU A 47 -13.23 -12.26 -27.92
C GLU A 47 -11.92 -12.98 -27.59
N ARG A 48 -11.45 -13.88 -28.43
CA ARG A 48 -10.19 -14.58 -28.25
C ARG A 48 -9.00 -13.61 -28.17
N GLN A 49 -8.95 -12.62 -29.07
CA GLN A 49 -7.89 -11.58 -29.05
C GLN A 49 -7.98 -10.70 -27.79
N LEU A 50 -9.18 -10.39 -27.31
CA LEU A 50 -9.37 -9.68 -26.04
C LEU A 50 -8.84 -10.51 -24.87
N ILE A 51 -9.16 -11.81 -24.81
CA ILE A 51 -8.69 -12.72 -23.74
C ILE A 51 -7.16 -12.81 -23.77
N GLU A 52 -6.56 -13.10 -24.94
CA GLU A 52 -5.10 -13.19 -25.09
C GLU A 52 -4.40 -11.89 -24.67
N GLY A 53 -4.94 -10.73 -25.03
CA GLY A 53 -4.43 -9.44 -24.61
C GLY A 53 -4.60 -9.19 -23.10
N THR A 54 -5.73 -9.59 -22.52
CA THR A 54 -5.98 -9.44 -21.08
C THR A 54 -5.03 -10.30 -20.25
N LEU A 55 -4.69 -11.51 -20.72
CA LEU A 55 -3.71 -12.38 -20.05
C LEU A 55 -2.30 -11.77 -20.01
N LYS A 56 -1.96 -10.89 -20.96
CA LYS A 56 -0.70 -10.13 -20.94
C LYS A 56 -0.69 -9.02 -19.87
N TYR A 57 -1.86 -8.56 -19.44
CA TYR A 57 -1.98 -7.57 -18.37
C TYR A 57 -2.01 -8.21 -16.98
N TYR A 58 -2.57 -9.42 -16.86
CA TYR A 58 -2.65 -10.19 -15.61
C TYR A 58 -1.86 -11.50 -15.78
N THR A 59 -0.53 -11.41 -15.64
CA THR A 59 0.36 -12.52 -16.02
C THR A 59 0.53 -13.61 -14.96
N GLY A 60 -0.05 -13.45 -13.77
CA GLY A 60 0.15 -14.45 -12.72
C GLY A 60 -0.55 -14.08 -11.40
N PRO A 61 -0.14 -14.72 -10.30
CA PRO A 61 -0.72 -14.47 -8.98
C PRO A 61 -0.43 -13.04 -8.51
N GLY A 62 -1.23 -12.59 -7.54
CA GLY A 62 -1.13 -11.26 -6.95
C GLY A 62 -2.37 -10.43 -7.14
N VAL A 63 -2.33 -9.19 -6.68
CA VAL A 63 -3.39 -8.21 -6.94
C VAL A 63 -3.14 -7.53 -8.28
N CYS A 64 -4.17 -6.84 -8.82
CA CYS A 64 -4.03 -6.14 -10.11
C CYS A 64 -2.85 -5.14 -10.09
N PRO A 65 -2.19 -4.90 -11.24
CA PRO A 65 -0.98 -4.07 -11.30
C PRO A 65 -1.23 -2.57 -11.14
N PHE A 66 -2.49 -2.12 -11.10
CA PHE A 66 -2.85 -0.71 -10.89
C PHE A 66 -3.06 -0.38 -9.41
N LEU A 67 -3.14 0.91 -9.07
CA LEU A 67 -3.34 1.40 -7.71
C LEU A 67 -4.84 1.39 -7.33
N GLY A 68 -5.45 0.19 -7.37
CA GLY A 68 -6.76 -0.06 -6.81
C GLY A 68 -6.71 -0.25 -5.29
N THR A 69 -7.85 -0.60 -4.69
CA THR A 69 -7.98 -0.73 -3.23
C THR A 69 -6.93 -1.67 -2.62
N ALA A 70 -6.61 -2.79 -3.26
CA ALA A 70 -5.69 -3.77 -2.70
C ALA A 70 -4.25 -3.23 -2.57
N ASN A 71 -3.68 -2.66 -3.64
CA ASN A 71 -2.34 -2.04 -3.59
C ASN A 71 -2.35 -0.78 -2.72
N THR A 72 -3.40 0.03 -2.78
CA THR A 72 -3.54 1.18 -1.88
C THR A 72 -3.49 0.74 -0.43
N MET A 73 -4.34 -0.19 -0.01
CA MET A 73 -4.36 -0.63 1.39
C MET A 73 -3.07 -1.34 1.80
N GLY A 74 -2.37 -2.02 0.88
CA GLY A 74 -1.02 -2.54 1.13
C GLY A 74 -0.03 -1.41 1.42
N ALA A 75 0.01 -0.39 0.57
CA ALA A 75 0.85 0.80 0.76
C ALA A 75 0.54 1.52 2.07
N LEU A 76 -0.75 1.64 2.43
CA LEU A 76 -1.18 2.27 3.67
C LEU A 76 -0.82 1.44 4.92
N CYS A 77 -0.87 0.11 4.86
CA CYS A 77 -0.38 -0.75 5.93
C CYS A 77 1.13 -0.56 6.18
N GLU A 78 1.91 -0.36 5.11
CA GLU A 78 3.34 -0.07 5.21
C GLU A 78 3.57 1.30 5.85
N SER A 79 2.87 2.34 5.39
CA SER A 79 2.93 3.69 5.95
C SER A 79 2.50 3.76 7.42
N LEU A 80 1.51 2.96 7.83
CA LEU A 80 1.12 2.80 9.23
C LEU A 80 2.19 2.15 10.11
N GLY A 81 3.26 1.61 9.51
CA GLY A 81 4.29 0.89 10.23
C GLY A 81 3.96 -0.59 10.49
N MET A 82 2.85 -1.14 9.98
CA MET A 82 2.40 -2.52 10.23
C MET A 82 3.00 -3.56 9.27
N MET A 83 3.90 -3.14 8.36
CA MET A 83 4.63 -3.99 7.41
C MET A 83 6.14 -3.68 7.45
N LEU A 84 6.94 -4.60 6.93
CA LEU A 84 8.35 -4.31 6.68
C LEU A 84 8.49 -3.19 5.64
N PRO A 85 9.37 -2.20 5.84
CA PRO A 85 9.61 -1.15 4.87
C PRO A 85 9.98 -1.68 3.49
N GLY A 86 9.40 -1.09 2.43
CA GLY A 86 9.61 -1.50 1.04
C GLY A 86 8.87 -2.77 0.62
N SER A 87 8.07 -3.39 1.50
CA SER A 87 7.51 -4.71 1.23
C SER A 87 6.13 -4.71 0.56
N SER A 88 5.33 -3.67 0.65
CA SER A 88 3.93 -3.71 0.21
C SER A 88 3.76 -3.97 -1.29
N LEU A 89 4.62 -3.37 -2.11
CA LEU A 89 4.54 -3.43 -3.57
C LEU A 89 5.52 -4.41 -4.21
N ILE A 90 6.23 -5.24 -3.44
CA ILE A 90 7.06 -6.32 -4.02
C ILE A 90 6.16 -7.22 -4.88
N PRO A 91 6.51 -7.48 -6.15
CA PRO A 91 5.68 -8.31 -7.01
C PRO A 91 5.51 -9.74 -6.46
N SER A 92 4.29 -10.26 -6.55
CA SER A 92 3.85 -11.51 -5.90
C SER A 92 4.63 -12.76 -6.29
N SER A 93 5.05 -12.87 -7.57
CA SER A 93 5.72 -14.05 -8.10
C SER A 93 7.24 -14.07 -7.90
N THR A 94 7.81 -13.07 -7.19
CA THR A 94 9.26 -12.95 -7.00
C THR A 94 9.77 -13.73 -5.78
N SER A 95 11.06 -14.12 -5.81
CA SER A 95 11.76 -14.64 -4.64
C SER A 95 11.84 -13.63 -3.50
N MET A 96 11.91 -12.33 -3.85
CA MET A 96 11.91 -11.23 -2.88
C MET A 96 10.63 -11.23 -2.02
N ARG A 97 9.45 -11.53 -2.61
CA ARG A 97 8.19 -11.66 -1.87
C ARG A 97 8.27 -12.79 -0.83
N ARG A 98 8.82 -13.95 -1.21
CA ARG A 98 9.01 -15.07 -0.27
C ARG A 98 10.01 -14.74 0.83
N PHE A 99 11.10 -14.05 0.48
CA PHE A 99 12.08 -13.57 1.44
C PHE A 99 11.45 -12.59 2.43
N SER A 100 10.72 -11.57 1.95
CA SER A 100 10.01 -10.61 2.80
C SER A 100 9.00 -11.29 3.74
N ALA A 101 8.27 -12.31 3.29
CA ALA A 101 7.36 -13.06 4.14
C ALA A 101 8.11 -13.82 5.26
N ARG A 102 9.27 -14.40 4.95
CA ARG A 102 10.14 -15.06 5.95
C ARG A 102 10.66 -14.06 6.98
N GLU A 103 11.16 -12.91 6.53
CA GLU A 103 11.66 -11.85 7.41
C GLU A 103 10.54 -11.29 8.32
N SER A 104 9.31 -11.20 7.80
CA SER A 104 8.15 -10.83 8.62
C SER A 104 7.89 -11.82 9.76
N GLY A 105 8.12 -13.12 9.52
CA GLY A 105 8.08 -14.15 10.56
C GLY A 105 9.15 -13.96 11.64
N SER A 106 10.37 -13.61 11.25
CA SER A 106 11.44 -13.28 12.21
C SER A 106 11.13 -11.99 12.97
N THR A 107 10.54 -11.01 12.29
CA THR A 107 10.18 -9.71 12.89
C THR A 107 9.09 -9.85 13.94
N VAL A 108 8.04 -10.64 13.70
CA VAL A 108 6.97 -10.83 14.69
C VAL A 108 7.50 -11.46 15.99
N MET A 109 8.51 -12.32 15.92
CA MET A 109 9.14 -12.86 17.13
C MET A 109 9.84 -11.77 17.97
N LYS A 110 10.52 -10.82 17.30
CA LYS A 110 11.12 -9.66 17.98
C LYS A 110 10.07 -8.76 18.62
N LEU A 111 8.93 -8.55 17.94
CA LEU A 111 7.82 -7.78 18.49
C LEU A 111 7.25 -8.44 19.76
N VAL A 112 7.16 -9.78 19.79
CA VAL A 112 6.75 -10.53 21.00
C VAL A 112 7.72 -10.30 22.14
N GLU A 113 9.02 -10.41 21.89
CA GLU A 113 10.08 -10.19 22.87
C GLU A 113 10.07 -8.75 23.42
N GLN A 114 9.87 -7.76 22.55
CA GLN A 114 9.83 -6.34 22.88
C GLN A 114 8.47 -5.87 23.38
N GLN A 115 7.45 -6.72 23.36
CA GLN A 115 6.06 -6.39 23.73
C GLN A 115 5.47 -5.22 22.90
N ILE A 116 5.90 -5.07 21.63
CA ILE A 116 5.38 -4.06 20.72
C ILE A 116 4.07 -4.56 20.11
N ARG A 117 3.02 -3.76 20.23
CA ARG A 117 1.64 -4.09 19.83
C ARG A 117 1.11 -3.13 18.77
N PRO A 118 0.07 -3.51 18.00
CA PRO A 118 -0.57 -2.62 17.04
C PRO A 118 -1.01 -1.27 17.60
N SER A 119 -1.52 -1.21 18.82
CA SER A 119 -1.93 0.05 19.49
C SER A 119 -0.78 1.03 19.75
N GLN A 120 0.46 0.55 19.80
CA GLN A 120 1.65 1.41 19.94
C GLN A 120 2.18 1.90 18.58
N ILE A 121 1.87 1.20 17.50
CA ILE A 121 2.28 1.52 16.14
C ILE A 121 1.24 2.40 15.45
N ILE A 122 -0.04 2.04 15.56
CA ILE A 122 -1.15 2.74 14.92
C ILE A 122 -1.62 3.85 15.84
N THR A 123 -0.97 4.99 15.76
CA THR A 123 -1.31 6.22 16.50
C THR A 123 -2.06 7.20 15.60
N LYS A 124 -2.53 8.32 16.14
CA LYS A 124 -3.14 9.40 15.35
C LYS A 124 -2.13 9.94 14.32
N GLU A 125 -0.90 10.16 14.72
CA GLU A 125 0.20 10.64 13.87
C GLU A 125 0.51 9.65 12.75
N ALA A 126 0.49 8.35 13.01
CA ALA A 126 0.66 7.31 11.99
C ALA A 126 -0.50 7.30 10.99
N LEU A 127 -1.74 7.55 11.45
CA LEU A 127 -2.89 7.72 10.57
C LEU A 127 -2.77 8.99 9.71
N GLU A 128 -2.30 10.11 10.24
CA GLU A 128 -2.05 11.35 9.51
C GLU A 128 -0.95 11.17 8.44
N ASN A 129 0.14 10.47 8.78
CA ASN A 129 1.17 10.04 7.82
C ASN A 129 0.56 9.21 6.68
N THR A 130 -0.36 8.33 7.03
CA THR A 130 -1.03 7.43 6.09
C THR A 130 -1.96 8.18 5.15
N VAL A 131 -2.69 9.20 5.63
CA VAL A 131 -3.50 10.10 4.79
C VAL A 131 -2.60 10.93 3.86
N THR A 132 -1.46 11.38 4.35
CA THR A 132 -0.44 12.08 3.55
C THR A 132 0.04 11.17 2.41
N LEU A 133 0.44 9.93 2.71
CA LEU A 133 0.83 8.97 1.68
C LEU A 133 -0.32 8.69 0.69
N LEU A 134 -1.54 8.44 1.18
CA LEU A 134 -2.71 8.18 0.33
C LEU A 134 -2.90 9.27 -0.73
N SER A 135 -2.78 10.54 -0.31
CA SER A 135 -2.89 11.70 -1.19
C SER A 135 -1.75 11.74 -2.21
N ALA A 136 -0.51 11.53 -1.76
CA ALA A 136 0.67 11.61 -2.61
C ALA A 136 0.73 10.52 -3.69
N ILE A 137 0.28 9.33 -3.39
CA ILE A 137 0.23 8.23 -4.38
C ILE A 137 -1.03 8.28 -5.27
N GLY A 138 -1.99 9.16 -4.97
CA GLY A 138 -3.29 9.17 -5.65
C GLY A 138 -4.06 7.86 -5.46
N GLY A 139 -4.11 7.36 -4.23
CA GLY A 139 -4.67 6.05 -3.89
C GLY A 139 -6.19 5.98 -4.01
N SER A 140 -6.72 4.79 -3.81
CA SER A 140 -8.16 4.49 -3.91
C SER A 140 -8.97 5.21 -2.82
N LEU A 141 -10.07 5.85 -3.21
CA LEU A 141 -11.03 6.50 -2.29
C LEU A 141 -11.64 5.52 -1.27
N ASN A 142 -11.59 4.22 -1.50
CA ASN A 142 -12.05 3.22 -0.53
C ASN A 142 -11.27 3.30 0.79
N ALA A 143 -10.05 3.83 0.79
CA ALA A 143 -9.30 4.09 2.01
C ALA A 143 -10.02 5.07 2.96
N MET A 144 -10.85 5.98 2.44
CA MET A 144 -11.65 6.92 3.23
C MET A 144 -12.73 6.24 4.08
N ILE A 145 -13.09 5.00 3.78
CA ILE A 145 -13.95 4.17 4.63
C ILE A 145 -13.09 3.37 5.62
N HIS A 146 -11.95 2.87 5.15
CA HIS A 146 -11.15 1.91 5.92
C HIS A 146 -10.30 2.57 7.01
N LEU A 147 -9.73 3.76 6.77
CA LEU A 147 -8.90 4.44 7.76
C LEU A 147 -9.71 4.96 8.96
N PRO A 148 -10.88 5.62 8.79
CA PRO A 148 -11.73 5.98 9.93
C PRO A 148 -12.24 4.76 10.71
N ALA A 149 -12.55 3.65 10.02
CA ALA A 149 -12.95 2.42 10.69
C ALA A 149 -11.82 1.82 11.55
N LEU A 150 -10.58 1.88 11.07
CA LEU A 150 -9.41 1.46 11.83
C LEU A 150 -9.16 2.39 13.03
N ALA A 151 -9.26 3.71 12.84
CA ALA A 151 -9.13 4.68 13.92
C ALA A 151 -10.16 4.42 15.02
N ALA A 152 -11.44 4.23 14.64
CA ALA A 152 -12.51 3.92 15.60
C ALA A 152 -12.28 2.62 16.38
N GLU A 153 -11.68 1.60 15.76
CA GLU A 153 -11.34 0.33 16.43
C GLU A 153 -10.34 0.52 17.58
N LEU A 154 -9.47 1.51 17.47
CA LEU A 154 -8.46 1.86 18.47
C LEU A 154 -8.89 3.03 19.37
N GLY A 155 -10.12 3.53 19.23
CA GLY A 155 -10.59 4.70 19.97
C GLY A 155 -9.92 6.01 19.57
N LEU A 156 -9.33 6.07 18.37
CA LEU A 156 -8.70 7.25 17.79
C LEU A 156 -9.71 8.03 16.94
N GLU A 157 -9.55 9.34 16.90
CA GLU A 157 -10.35 10.21 16.02
C GLU A 157 -9.56 10.57 14.76
N LEU A 158 -10.16 10.32 13.61
CA LEU A 158 -9.70 10.75 12.30
C LEU A 158 -10.91 11.32 11.55
N ASP A 159 -11.13 12.62 11.70
CA ASP A 159 -12.29 13.28 11.10
C ASP A 159 -12.03 13.76 9.67
N TRP A 160 -13.12 14.16 8.99
CA TRP A 160 -13.05 14.61 7.60
C TRP A 160 -12.32 15.94 7.44
N ASP A 161 -12.33 16.80 8.44
CA ASP A 161 -11.65 18.09 8.41
C ASP A 161 -10.13 17.90 8.51
N ASP A 162 -9.66 16.97 9.33
CA ASP A 162 -8.26 16.61 9.42
C ASP A 162 -7.76 16.00 8.09
N ILE A 163 -8.54 15.06 7.52
CA ILE A 163 -8.25 14.47 6.22
C ILE A 163 -8.18 15.56 5.13
N ALA A 164 -9.14 16.48 5.09
CA ALA A 164 -9.18 17.56 4.10
C ALA A 164 -7.98 18.51 4.23
N LYS A 165 -7.59 18.87 5.46
CA LYS A 165 -6.41 19.72 5.72
C LYS A 165 -5.13 19.06 5.24
N ILE A 166 -4.93 17.77 5.54
CA ILE A 166 -3.74 17.02 5.10
C ILE A 166 -3.71 16.92 3.58
N THR A 167 -4.83 16.48 2.98
CA THR A 167 -4.93 16.29 1.52
C THR A 167 -4.68 17.57 0.75
N SER A 168 -5.21 18.72 1.21
CA SER A 168 -5.02 20.03 0.55
C SER A 168 -3.56 20.52 0.51
N LYS A 169 -2.72 20.02 1.42
CA LYS A 169 -1.30 20.40 1.54
C LYS A 169 -0.34 19.38 0.94
N THR A 170 -0.85 18.23 0.48
CA THR A 170 -0.04 17.11 0.00
C THR A 170 -0.04 17.08 -1.52
N PRO A 171 1.12 17.17 -2.18
CA PRO A 171 1.19 17.05 -3.64
C PRO A 171 0.98 15.59 -4.08
N VAL A 172 0.41 15.40 -5.26
CA VAL A 172 0.40 14.08 -5.93
C VAL A 172 1.76 13.86 -6.57
N LEU A 173 2.45 12.79 -6.18
CA LEU A 173 3.80 12.46 -6.63
C LEU A 173 3.83 11.30 -7.64
N CYS A 174 2.83 10.42 -7.62
CA CYS A 174 2.86 9.17 -8.38
C CYS A 174 1.87 9.17 -9.55
N GLY A 175 2.37 8.86 -10.74
CA GLY A 175 1.56 8.66 -11.96
C GLY A 175 1.13 7.21 -12.17
N ILE A 176 0.60 6.55 -11.13
CA ILE A 176 0.13 5.15 -11.22
C ILE A 176 -1.32 5.13 -11.71
N VAL A 177 -1.67 4.14 -12.54
CA VAL A 177 -3.07 3.95 -12.99
C VAL A 177 -4.00 3.79 -11.77
N PRO A 178 -5.14 4.52 -11.72
CA PRO A 178 -5.84 5.26 -12.78
C PRO A 178 -5.33 6.69 -13.04
N ASN A 179 -4.48 7.27 -12.19
CA ASN A 179 -4.04 8.68 -12.27
C ASN A 179 -2.89 8.93 -13.27
N GLY A 180 -2.33 7.87 -13.84
CA GLY A 180 -1.25 7.93 -14.83
C GLY A 180 -1.18 6.68 -15.67
N ASN A 181 0.00 6.33 -16.18
CA ASN A 181 0.21 5.17 -17.06
C ASN A 181 1.33 4.25 -16.55
N LEU A 182 1.63 4.31 -15.26
CA LEU A 182 2.58 3.42 -14.59
C LEU A 182 1.82 2.38 -13.76
N THR A 183 2.49 1.29 -13.40
CA THR A 183 1.96 0.22 -12.57
C THR A 183 2.47 0.33 -11.13
N ALA A 184 1.87 -0.39 -10.21
CA ALA A 184 2.38 -0.54 -8.84
C ALA A 184 3.78 -1.20 -8.80
N VAL A 185 4.09 -2.03 -9.80
CA VAL A 185 5.43 -2.64 -9.98
C VAL A 185 6.47 -1.60 -10.37
N ASP A 186 6.10 -0.63 -11.25
CA ASP A 186 6.99 0.48 -11.60
C ASP A 186 7.33 1.32 -10.36
N LEU A 187 6.34 1.59 -9.50
CA LEU A 187 6.58 2.29 -8.24
C LEU A 187 7.51 1.49 -7.31
N HIS A 188 7.33 0.16 -7.22
CA HIS A 188 8.24 -0.67 -6.44
C HIS A 188 9.69 -0.51 -6.89
N TYR A 189 9.96 -0.60 -8.19
CA TYR A 189 11.32 -0.44 -8.73
C TYR A 189 11.87 0.98 -8.67
N ALA A 190 11.01 1.99 -8.52
CA ALA A 190 11.42 3.37 -8.26
C ALA A 190 11.74 3.66 -6.77
N GLY A 191 11.78 2.63 -5.93
CA GLY A 191 12.07 2.72 -4.49
C GLY A 191 10.86 2.50 -3.58
N GLY A 192 9.67 2.23 -4.16
CA GLY A 192 8.46 1.86 -3.41
C GLY A 192 7.92 2.97 -2.49
N ILE A 193 7.23 2.55 -1.47
CA ILE A 193 6.62 3.46 -0.48
C ILE A 193 7.66 4.24 0.32
N PRO A 194 8.81 3.66 0.75
CA PRO A 194 9.84 4.43 1.44
C PRO A 194 10.36 5.61 0.63
N ALA A 195 10.56 5.47 -0.69
CA ALA A 195 10.99 6.58 -1.53
C ALA A 195 9.95 7.71 -1.58
N VAL A 196 8.65 7.38 -1.70
CA VAL A 196 7.58 8.39 -1.65
C VAL A 196 7.55 9.09 -0.29
N MET A 197 7.66 8.34 0.81
CA MET A 197 7.67 8.93 2.15
C MET A 197 8.92 9.78 2.39
N LYS A 198 10.06 9.44 1.79
CA LYS A 198 11.28 10.25 1.86
C LYS A 198 11.10 11.63 1.21
N GLU A 199 10.39 11.70 0.07
CA GLU A 199 10.03 12.97 -0.58
C GLU A 199 9.02 13.81 0.24
N LEU A 200 8.28 13.17 1.14
CA LEU A 200 7.30 13.80 2.01
C LEU A 200 7.83 14.08 3.42
N ARG A 201 9.10 13.86 3.69
CA ARG A 201 9.70 13.85 5.04
C ARG A 201 9.27 15.05 5.90
N ASP A 202 9.25 16.25 5.33
CA ASP A 202 8.90 17.49 6.04
C ASP A 202 7.38 17.60 6.39
N LYS A 203 6.59 16.65 5.92
CA LYS A 203 5.12 16.58 6.13
C LYS A 203 4.71 15.39 6.97
N LEU A 204 5.68 14.60 7.44
CA LEU A 204 5.44 13.36 8.18
C LEU A 204 5.89 13.48 9.64
N HIS A 205 5.18 12.80 10.51
CA HIS A 205 5.55 12.58 11.90
C HIS A 205 6.62 11.49 11.97
N GLY A 206 7.89 11.90 12.10
CA GLY A 206 9.04 11.01 12.00
C GLY A 206 9.22 10.07 13.22
N GLU A 207 8.57 10.36 14.34
CA GLU A 207 8.64 9.59 15.60
C GLU A 207 7.77 8.34 15.58
N CYS A 208 6.87 8.17 14.60
CA CYS A 208 5.98 7.02 14.52
C CYS A 208 6.74 5.70 14.47
N LEU A 209 6.38 4.77 15.37
CA LEU A 209 7.01 3.45 15.47
C LEU A 209 6.54 2.52 14.33
N ASN A 210 7.38 1.56 13.95
CA ASN A 210 6.99 0.48 13.05
C ASN A 210 7.32 -0.92 13.59
N VAL A 211 6.93 -1.95 12.83
CA VAL A 211 7.17 -3.36 13.18
C VAL A 211 8.65 -3.75 13.31
N CYS A 212 9.60 -2.96 12.82
CA CYS A 212 11.02 -3.21 13.04
C CYS A 212 11.53 -2.69 14.39
N GLY A 213 10.67 -2.03 15.18
CA GLY A 213 11.05 -1.36 16.42
C GLY A 213 11.84 -0.06 16.21
N LEU A 214 11.75 0.52 15.00
CA LEU A 214 12.39 1.77 14.62
C LEU A 214 11.34 2.87 14.39
N SER A 215 11.74 4.11 14.56
CA SER A 215 10.92 5.24 14.15
C SER A 215 10.90 5.38 12.61
N LEU A 216 9.88 6.04 12.08
CA LEU A 216 9.81 6.36 10.66
C LEU A 216 11.03 7.18 10.20
N GLY A 217 11.47 8.15 11.01
CA GLY A 217 12.65 8.96 10.71
C GLY A 217 13.90 8.11 10.50
N GLU A 218 14.17 7.17 11.40
CA GLU A 218 15.30 6.24 11.28
C GLU A 218 15.23 5.35 10.03
N ILE A 219 14.02 4.95 9.60
CA ILE A 219 13.81 4.18 8.39
C ILE A 219 14.11 5.01 7.14
N LEU A 220 13.68 6.26 7.10
CA LEU A 220 13.86 7.15 5.95
C LEU A 220 15.32 7.65 5.80
N GLU A 221 16.17 7.45 6.80
CA GLU A 221 17.61 7.75 6.74
C GLU A 221 18.46 6.61 6.17
N GLN A 222 17.91 5.40 6.12
CA GLN A 222 18.56 4.23 5.50
C GLN A 222 18.48 4.28 3.97
#